data_49d916ca137cc228eda92ca1e266b60b
#
_entry.id   49d916ca137cc228eda92ca1e266b60b
#
_cell.length_a   1.000
_cell.length_b   1.000
_cell.length_c   1.000
_cell.angle_alpha   90.00
_cell.angle_beta   90.00
_cell.angle_gamma   90.00
#
_symmetry.space_group_name_H-M   'P 1'
#
loop_
_entity.id
_entity.type
_entity.pdbx_description
1 polymer ?
#
loop_
_entity_poly.entity_id
_entity_poly.type
_entity_poly.pdbx_seq_one_letter_code
_entity_poly.pdbx_strand_id
1 'polypeptide(L)'
;MIVRKSYNIRKNQQQVDVNGSKVGTNRPDVQYDLNGKHHNVEIDTTKAGSTGHQNTIPKNDPNARNTYWLIDDLGTILDGFSVP
;
A
#
# COMPACT_ATOMS: atom_id res chain seq x y z
N MET A 1 16.13 11.36 -22.07
CA MET A 1 16.09 10.66 -20.78
C MET A 1 14.64 10.51 -20.32
N ILE A 2 14.26 9.32 -19.92
CA ILE A 2 12.92 9.07 -19.38
C ILE A 2 12.99 9.24 -17.87
N VAL A 3 12.25 10.21 -17.35
CA VAL A 3 12.13 10.40 -15.91
C VAL A 3 10.89 9.63 -15.45
N ARG A 4 11.09 8.65 -14.57
CA ARG A 4 10.00 7.90 -13.98
C ARG A 4 9.46 8.66 -12.78
N LYS A 5 8.15 8.87 -12.77
CA LYS A 5 7.48 9.60 -11.69
C LYS A 5 6.36 8.75 -11.10
N SER A 6 6.15 8.90 -9.80
CA SER A 6 4.95 8.42 -9.16
C SER A 6 3.82 9.40 -9.42
N TYR A 7 2.64 8.88 -9.73
CA TYR A 7 1.45 9.66 -10.04
C TYR A 7 0.33 9.34 -9.06
N ASN A 8 -0.60 10.27 -8.94
CA ASN A 8 -1.84 10.08 -8.19
C ASN A 8 -1.58 9.67 -6.74
N ILE A 9 -0.65 10.36 -6.07
CA ILE A 9 -0.31 10.06 -4.68
C ILE A 9 -1.53 10.34 -3.80
N ARG A 10 -1.94 9.34 -3.03
CA ARG A 10 -3.08 9.40 -2.11
C ARG A 10 -2.62 9.03 -0.71
N LYS A 11 -3.01 9.80 0.29
CA LYS A 11 -2.70 9.54 1.70
C LYS A 11 -3.99 9.29 2.46
N ASN A 12 -4.05 8.17 3.18
CA ASN A 12 -5.20 7.83 4.04
C ASN A 12 -6.54 7.89 3.30
N GLN A 13 -6.56 7.45 2.05
CA GLN A 13 -7.77 7.43 1.22
C GLN A 13 -8.18 6.00 0.91
N GLN A 14 -9.44 5.81 0.58
CA GLN A 14 -9.97 4.51 0.19
C GLN A 14 -9.12 3.91 -0.93
N GLN A 15 -8.84 2.61 -0.83
CA GLN A 15 -8.07 1.87 -1.82
C GLN A 15 -8.70 1.99 -3.20
N VAL A 16 -7.87 2.27 -4.20
CA VAL A 16 -8.26 2.30 -5.61
C VAL A 16 -7.35 1.37 -6.41
N ASP A 17 -7.75 1.03 -7.61
CA ASP A 17 -6.89 0.35 -8.58
C ASP A 17 -6.09 1.36 -9.43
N VAL A 18 -5.33 0.87 -10.39
CA VAL A 18 -4.53 1.73 -11.27
C VAL A 18 -5.37 2.66 -12.14
N ASN A 19 -6.65 2.36 -12.34
CA ASN A 19 -7.58 3.19 -13.09
C ASN A 19 -8.29 4.22 -12.18
N GLY A 20 -8.00 4.22 -10.89
CA GLY A 20 -8.65 5.10 -9.93
C GLY A 20 -10.01 4.63 -9.44
N SER A 21 -10.40 3.41 -9.78
CA SER A 21 -11.67 2.82 -9.34
C SER A 21 -11.53 2.27 -7.92
N LYS A 22 -12.52 2.56 -7.07
CA LYS A 22 -12.52 2.10 -5.68
C LYS A 22 -12.61 0.58 -5.61
N VAL A 23 -11.74 -0.03 -4.79
CA VAL A 23 -11.68 -1.47 -4.58
C VAL A 23 -11.62 -1.78 -3.08
N GLY A 24 -12.72 -2.28 -2.56
CA GLY A 24 -12.84 -2.55 -1.13
C GLY A 24 -13.00 -1.29 -0.29
N THR A 25 -12.90 -1.43 1.02
CA THR A 25 -13.11 -0.35 1.98
C THR A 25 -11.86 0.02 2.77
N ASN A 26 -10.75 -0.67 2.55
CA ASN A 26 -9.49 -0.34 3.23
C ASN A 26 -8.99 1.03 2.81
N ARG A 27 -8.21 1.64 3.69
CA ARG A 27 -7.62 2.95 3.48
C ARG A 27 -6.11 2.84 3.68
N PRO A 28 -5.34 2.40 2.65
CA PRO A 28 -3.89 2.33 2.75
C PRO A 28 -3.30 3.67 3.17
N ASP A 29 -2.21 3.65 3.93
CA ASP A 29 -1.57 4.87 4.40
C ASP A 29 -1.09 5.73 3.23
N VAL A 30 -0.52 5.09 2.21
CA VAL A 30 -0.11 5.75 0.98
C VAL A 30 -0.47 4.86 -0.21
N GLN A 31 -0.93 5.47 -1.28
CA GLN A 31 -1.12 4.82 -2.58
C GLN A 31 -0.48 5.70 -3.67
N TYR A 32 0.04 5.07 -4.69
CA TYR A 32 0.55 5.79 -5.87
C TYR A 32 0.60 4.87 -7.08
N ASP A 33 0.67 5.46 -8.27
CA ASP A 33 0.85 4.73 -9.52
C ASP A 33 2.27 4.94 -10.02
N LEU A 34 2.90 3.87 -10.45
CA LEU A 34 4.25 3.90 -11.00
C LEU A 34 4.36 2.89 -12.14
N ASN A 35 4.75 3.36 -13.32
CA ASN A 35 4.92 2.51 -14.51
C ASN A 35 3.67 1.69 -14.84
N GLY A 36 2.48 2.26 -14.70
CA GLY A 36 1.22 1.60 -15.02
C GLY A 36 0.77 0.60 -13.98
N LYS A 37 1.39 0.58 -12.79
CA LYS A 37 1.04 -0.33 -11.71
C LYS A 37 0.65 0.46 -10.46
N HIS A 38 -0.42 0.06 -9.80
CA HIS A 38 -0.83 0.66 -8.53
C HIS A 38 -0.03 0.08 -7.37
N HIS A 39 0.39 0.94 -6.45
CA HIS A 39 1.15 0.59 -5.26
C HIS A 39 0.37 1.00 -4.02
N ASN A 40 0.28 0.10 -3.05
CA ASN A 40 -0.26 0.37 -1.73
C ASN A 40 0.86 0.24 -0.70
N VAL A 41 0.92 1.17 0.25
CA VAL A 41 1.88 1.14 1.34
C VAL A 41 1.11 1.19 2.66
N GLU A 42 1.38 0.21 3.52
CA GLU A 42 0.82 0.12 4.87
C GLU A 42 1.93 0.23 5.90
N ILE A 43 1.67 1.03 6.95
CA ILE A 43 2.56 1.21 8.08
C ILE A 43 1.77 0.82 9.32
N ASP A 44 2.16 -0.26 9.97
CA ASP A 44 1.47 -0.82 11.13
C ASP A 44 2.37 -0.85 12.35
N THR A 45 1.78 -0.73 13.54
CA THR A 45 2.48 -0.82 14.81
C THR A 45 2.28 -2.17 15.50
N THR A 46 1.41 -3.01 14.96
CA THR A 46 1.16 -4.36 15.49
C THR A 46 1.24 -5.40 14.39
N LYS A 47 1.69 -6.61 14.73
CA LYS A 47 1.69 -7.75 13.82
C LYS A 47 0.27 -8.11 13.36
N ALA A 48 -0.68 -8.06 14.26
CA ALA A 48 -2.07 -8.40 13.94
C ALA A 48 -2.66 -7.44 12.91
N GLY A 49 -2.41 -6.13 13.06
CA GLY A 49 -2.84 -5.13 12.09
C GLY A 49 -2.20 -5.35 10.71
N SER A 50 -0.89 -5.59 10.69
CA SER A 50 -0.17 -5.87 9.46
C SER A 50 -0.68 -7.13 8.77
N THR A 51 -0.90 -8.20 9.50
CA THR A 51 -1.45 -9.46 8.96
C THR A 51 -2.84 -9.24 8.37
N GLY A 52 -3.70 -8.46 9.04
CA GLY A 52 -5.02 -8.12 8.52
C GLY A 52 -4.94 -7.41 7.17
N HIS A 53 -4.08 -6.41 7.05
CA HIS A 53 -3.87 -5.69 5.80
C HIS A 53 -3.28 -6.58 4.70
N GLN A 54 -2.32 -7.45 5.04
CA GLN A 54 -1.75 -8.42 4.11
C GLN A 54 -2.79 -9.39 3.54
N ASN A 55 -3.83 -9.70 4.31
CA ASN A 55 -4.91 -10.57 3.86
C ASN A 55 -5.95 -9.86 3.01
N THR A 56 -6.22 -8.59 3.29
CA THR A 56 -7.36 -7.87 2.71
C THR A 56 -6.99 -7.07 1.46
N ILE A 57 -5.89 -6.31 1.53
CA ILE A 57 -5.51 -5.40 0.44
C ILE A 57 -5.23 -6.14 -0.88
N PRO A 58 -4.49 -7.27 -0.89
CA PRO A 58 -4.28 -8.01 -2.14
C PRO A 58 -5.54 -8.64 -2.72
N LYS A 59 -6.53 -8.97 -1.90
CA LYS A 59 -7.81 -9.49 -2.39
C LYS A 59 -8.61 -8.41 -3.10
N ASN A 60 -8.53 -7.17 -2.63
CA ASN A 60 -9.24 -6.05 -3.24
C ASN A 60 -8.68 -5.72 -4.62
N ASP A 61 -7.37 -5.83 -4.78
CA ASP A 61 -6.68 -5.56 -6.05
C ASP A 61 -5.48 -6.49 -6.23
N PRO A 62 -5.68 -7.65 -6.88
CA PRO A 62 -4.60 -8.61 -7.10
C PRO A 62 -3.48 -8.10 -8.03
N ASN A 63 -3.71 -7.03 -8.76
CA ASN A 63 -2.73 -6.49 -9.71
C ASN A 63 -1.82 -5.43 -9.10
N ALA A 64 -2.10 -4.98 -7.88
CA ALA A 64 -1.27 -3.98 -7.20
C ALA A 64 -0.04 -4.61 -6.57
N ARG A 65 0.99 -3.79 -6.39
CA ARG A 65 2.14 -4.14 -5.56
C ARG A 65 1.90 -3.56 -4.16
N ASN A 66 2.14 -4.34 -3.14
CA ASN A 66 1.87 -3.95 -1.76
C ASN A 66 3.16 -3.98 -0.94
N THR A 67 3.39 -2.93 -0.16
CA THR A 67 4.53 -2.81 0.75
C THR A 67 4.01 -2.65 2.16
N TYR A 68 4.55 -3.42 3.10
CA TYR A 68 4.13 -3.45 4.49
C TYR A 68 5.32 -3.13 5.38
N TRP A 69 5.16 -2.10 6.23
CA TRP A 69 6.15 -1.72 7.23
C TRP A 69 5.58 -1.98 8.62
N LEU A 70 6.37 -2.60 9.47
CA LEU A 70 6.07 -2.76 10.90
C LEU A 70 7.06 -1.89 11.68
N ILE A 71 6.53 -1.00 12.49
CA ILE A 71 7.34 -0.08 13.30
C ILE A 71 6.94 -0.19 14.78
N ASP A 72 7.85 0.20 15.68
CA ASP A 72 7.54 0.32 17.10
C ASP A 72 6.99 1.72 17.45
N ASP A 73 6.70 1.94 18.73
CA ASP A 73 6.13 3.20 19.21
C ASP A 73 7.06 4.41 19.00
N LEU A 74 8.35 4.18 18.79
CA LEU A 74 9.34 5.22 18.55
C LEU A 74 9.60 5.45 17.06
N GLY A 75 8.89 4.71 16.18
CA GLY A 75 9.09 4.80 14.74
C GLY A 75 10.26 3.97 14.21
N THR A 76 10.85 3.10 15.03
CA THR A 76 11.91 2.20 14.59
C THR A 76 11.31 1.10 13.71
N ILE A 77 11.90 0.88 12.54
CA ILE A 77 11.45 -0.16 11.63
C ILE A 77 11.84 -1.53 12.19
N LEU A 78 10.83 -2.38 12.43
CA LEU A 78 11.01 -3.75 12.91
C LEU A 78 11.01 -4.75 11.76
N ASP A 79 10.24 -4.49 10.71
CA ASP A 79 10.14 -5.35 9.54
C ASP A 79 9.58 -4.55 8.35
N GLY A 80 9.87 -5.02 7.16
CA GLY A 80 9.33 -4.40 5.95
C GLY A 80 9.56 -5.30 4.74
N PHE A 81 8.51 -5.44 3.91
CA PHE A 81 8.60 -6.24 2.69
C PHE A 81 7.55 -5.80 1.67
N SER A 82 7.82 -6.12 0.42
CA SER A 82 6.89 -5.88 -0.69
C SER A 82 6.43 -7.18 -1.30
N VAL A 83 5.18 -7.23 -1.67
CA VAL A 83 4.57 -8.38 -2.37
C VAL A 83 3.99 -7.87 -3.69
N PRO A 84 4.36 -8.50 -4.81
CA PRO A 84 3.81 -8.15 -6.12
C PRO A 84 2.32 -8.37 -6.21
#